data_a9c3177aeff799280bd92604b6a06d9a
#
_entry.id   a9c3177aeff799280bd92604b6a06d9a
#
_cell.length_a   1.000
_cell.length_b   1.000
_cell.length_c   1.000
_cell.angle_alpha   90.00
_cell.angle_beta   90.00
_cell.angle_gamma   90.00
#
_symmetry.space_group_name_H-M   'P 1'
#
loop_
_entity.id
_entity.type
_entity.pdbx_description
1 polymer ?
#
loop_
_entity_poly.entity_id
_entity_poly.type
_entity_poly.pdbx_seq_one_letter_code
_entity_poly.pdbx_strand_id
1 'polypeptide(L)'
;MSSFYYIQPDLKNDTNASFLNALEIFSNKKQMQVYAIKNPLGENKYNYDRDDILVLLSPGYKITFVSFDVDEEEFNDFQEDFVEDLGSLSDKYNYKDTIGRPREWKRKLVSSYAHTDIENDLEVFFNEIKINDGAFAKKSELVISLLTGSINNIDKVKGNIPDNILDKVKQKIILFDGDQTRFVYQKFDKKKVIIQGLSGTGKTELLLHKLKEIYLDKDNAESKIMFTCHNKILADSMRKRIPEFFNFMKVEQQISWNERLWCVNAWGSQYDSNSGAYRFICNFYGLSFYRFSYVMTFDKVCRLALEEIKKLPQKDFKHCFDFMLVDESQDFPASFVELCELVTRDTIYVAGDIFQSIFDTNISNEIQPDFLLSKCYRTDPRTLMFAHGIGMGLFEKEPLTWLMNDEWEACGYIVDHPERNKLRLKREPLRRFEDVTDAKIHSVELVNSTYETEEENILSLLNRIKEENPT
;
A
#
# COMPACT_ATOMS: atom_id res chain seq x y z
N MET A 1 -9.06 -7.08 -11.51
CA MET A 1 -8.83 -7.66 -10.17
C MET A 1 -9.51 -6.74 -9.18
N SER A 2 -9.98 -7.26 -8.06
CA SER A 2 -10.81 -6.50 -7.13
C SER A 2 -10.02 -6.02 -5.93
N SER A 3 -10.19 -4.74 -5.55
CA SER A 3 -9.62 -4.20 -4.31
C SER A 3 -10.30 -4.74 -3.04
N PHE A 4 -11.47 -5.39 -3.18
CA PHE A 4 -12.23 -5.92 -2.05
C PHE A 4 -11.93 -7.39 -1.74
N TYR A 5 -11.23 -8.11 -2.61
CA TYR A 5 -10.97 -9.52 -2.44
C TYR A 5 -9.49 -9.84 -2.60
N TYR A 6 -8.96 -10.62 -1.68
CA TYR A 6 -7.61 -11.18 -1.75
C TYR A 6 -7.65 -12.69 -1.56
N ILE A 7 -6.97 -13.41 -2.40
CA ILE A 7 -6.68 -14.82 -2.26
C ILE A 7 -5.16 -15.03 -2.22
N GLN A 8 -4.69 -15.81 -1.25
CA GLN A 8 -3.27 -16.16 -1.17
C GLN A 8 -2.88 -16.97 -2.41
N PRO A 9 -1.75 -16.67 -3.08
CA PRO A 9 -1.26 -17.46 -4.18
C PRO A 9 -1.21 -18.95 -3.83
N ASP A 10 -1.48 -19.81 -4.81
CA ASP A 10 -1.48 -21.27 -4.69
C ASP A 10 -2.53 -21.88 -3.75
N LEU A 11 -3.48 -21.09 -3.26
CA LEU A 11 -4.60 -21.59 -2.46
C LEU A 11 -5.71 -22.20 -3.34
N LYS A 12 -5.90 -21.68 -4.55
CA LYS A 12 -7.00 -22.10 -5.43
C LYS A 12 -6.70 -23.41 -6.11
N ASN A 13 -7.57 -24.40 -5.91
CA ASN A 13 -7.54 -25.73 -6.55
C ASN A 13 -8.93 -26.12 -7.08
N ASP A 14 -9.05 -27.30 -7.68
CA ASP A 14 -10.32 -27.75 -8.28
C ASP A 14 -11.44 -27.91 -7.26
N THR A 15 -11.14 -28.27 -6.01
CA THR A 15 -12.12 -28.53 -4.96
C THR A 15 -12.71 -27.22 -4.42
N ASN A 16 -11.90 -26.16 -4.27
CA ASN A 16 -12.32 -24.91 -3.65
C ASN A 16 -12.62 -23.78 -4.64
N ALA A 17 -12.34 -23.97 -5.93
CA ALA A 17 -12.45 -22.92 -6.96
C ALA A 17 -13.85 -22.33 -7.08
N SER A 18 -14.91 -23.14 -6.98
CA SER A 18 -16.31 -22.68 -7.04
C SER A 18 -16.63 -21.73 -5.88
N PHE A 19 -16.27 -22.15 -4.68
CA PHE A 19 -16.48 -21.37 -3.45
C PHE A 19 -15.71 -20.03 -3.47
N LEU A 20 -14.43 -20.06 -3.85
CA LEU A 20 -13.59 -18.86 -3.94
C LEU A 20 -14.08 -17.88 -5.00
N ASN A 21 -14.59 -18.35 -6.14
CA ASN A 21 -15.21 -17.49 -7.15
C ASN A 21 -16.50 -16.84 -6.63
N ALA A 22 -17.34 -17.60 -5.92
CA ALA A 22 -18.57 -17.06 -5.29
C ALA A 22 -18.23 -15.98 -4.26
N LEU A 23 -17.19 -16.18 -3.44
CA LEU A 23 -16.70 -15.19 -2.48
C LEU A 23 -16.19 -13.92 -3.16
N GLU A 24 -15.48 -14.03 -4.27
CA GLU A 24 -15.01 -12.86 -5.03
C GLU A 24 -16.18 -12.03 -5.57
N ILE A 25 -17.18 -12.70 -6.18
CA ILE A 25 -18.38 -12.04 -6.68
C ILE A 25 -19.15 -11.35 -5.54
N PHE A 26 -19.33 -12.05 -4.41
CA PHE A 26 -20.01 -11.52 -3.24
C PHE A 26 -19.29 -10.31 -2.64
N SER A 27 -17.99 -10.43 -2.42
CA SER A 27 -17.11 -9.37 -1.90
C SER A 27 -17.22 -8.09 -2.75
N ASN A 28 -17.14 -8.24 -4.07
CA ASN A 28 -17.27 -7.12 -5.01
C ASN A 28 -18.65 -6.49 -4.99
N LYS A 29 -19.72 -7.30 -5.01
CA LYS A 29 -21.10 -6.84 -4.98
C LYS A 29 -21.41 -6.06 -3.71
N LYS A 30 -20.91 -6.52 -2.56
CA LYS A 30 -21.13 -5.90 -1.24
C LYS A 30 -20.08 -4.83 -0.90
N GLN A 31 -19.05 -4.64 -1.73
CA GLN A 31 -17.90 -3.78 -1.45
C GLN A 31 -17.25 -4.07 -0.08
N MET A 32 -17.19 -5.34 0.26
CA MET A 32 -16.73 -5.85 1.54
C MET A 32 -15.35 -6.49 1.40
N GLN A 33 -14.40 -6.07 2.22
CA GLN A 33 -13.06 -6.63 2.22
C GLN A 33 -13.06 -8.08 2.72
N VAL A 34 -12.62 -9.01 1.89
CA VAL A 34 -12.47 -10.43 2.24
C VAL A 34 -11.08 -10.92 1.84
N TYR A 35 -10.43 -11.64 2.76
CA TYR A 35 -9.15 -12.30 2.51
C TYR A 35 -9.36 -13.81 2.70
N ALA A 36 -8.89 -14.60 1.72
CA ALA A 36 -8.79 -16.05 1.80
C ALA A 36 -7.30 -16.42 1.89
N ILE A 37 -6.87 -16.97 3.03
CA ILE A 37 -5.48 -17.32 3.31
C ILE A 37 -5.38 -18.74 3.84
N LYS A 38 -4.19 -19.36 3.67
CA LYS A 38 -3.82 -20.62 4.35
C LYS A 38 -2.78 -20.41 5.44
N ASN A 39 -1.95 -19.38 5.28
CA ASN A 39 -0.87 -19.04 6.22
C ASN A 39 -0.94 -17.57 6.60
N PRO A 40 -0.45 -17.17 7.78
CA PRO A 40 -0.20 -15.78 8.11
C PRO A 40 0.72 -15.14 7.07
N LEU A 41 0.30 -14.02 6.46
CA LEU A 41 1.10 -13.31 5.47
C LEU A 41 2.25 -12.54 6.14
N GLY A 42 3.36 -12.39 5.47
CA GLY A 42 4.50 -11.61 5.96
C GLY A 42 5.36 -12.30 7.03
N GLU A 43 5.10 -13.57 7.33
CA GLU A 43 5.86 -14.38 8.26
C GLU A 43 6.14 -15.77 7.66
N ASN A 44 7.25 -15.90 6.94
CA ASN A 44 7.63 -17.13 6.25
C ASN A 44 7.94 -18.32 7.19
N LYS A 45 7.88 -18.10 8.50
CA LYS A 45 8.09 -19.13 9.50
C LYS A 45 6.89 -20.07 9.59
N TYR A 46 5.68 -19.56 9.41
CA TYR A 46 4.44 -20.30 9.53
C TYR A 46 3.98 -20.72 8.15
N ASN A 47 4.14 -21.97 7.80
CA ASN A 47 3.72 -22.54 6.53
C ASN A 47 3.05 -23.88 6.76
N TYR A 48 1.77 -23.97 6.40
CA TYR A 48 0.97 -25.19 6.48
C TYR A 48 0.85 -25.75 5.06
N ASP A 49 1.29 -26.97 4.88
CA ASP A 49 1.25 -27.67 3.60
C ASP A 49 -0.13 -28.33 3.40
N ARG A 50 -1.18 -27.50 3.43
CA ARG A 50 -2.59 -27.89 3.26
C ARG A 50 -3.34 -26.91 2.36
N ASP A 51 -4.04 -27.46 1.36
CA ASP A 51 -4.83 -26.68 0.39
C ASP A 51 -6.34 -26.99 0.52
N ASP A 52 -6.70 -27.85 1.47
CA ASP A 52 -8.06 -28.34 1.77
C ASP A 52 -8.69 -27.60 2.98
N ILE A 53 -7.96 -26.69 3.59
CA ILE A 53 -8.47 -25.80 4.63
C ILE A 53 -8.07 -24.35 4.30
N LEU A 54 -9.02 -23.43 4.44
CA LEU A 54 -8.75 -22.02 4.30
C LEU A 54 -9.24 -21.21 5.50
N VAL A 55 -8.64 -20.04 5.70
CA VAL A 55 -9.01 -19.09 6.72
C VAL A 55 -9.58 -17.84 6.05
N LEU A 56 -10.86 -17.57 6.29
CA LEU A 56 -11.56 -16.39 5.83
C LEU A 56 -11.46 -15.27 6.85
N LEU A 57 -11.05 -14.10 6.38
CA LEU A 57 -10.91 -12.90 7.19
C LEU A 57 -11.74 -11.77 6.56
N SER A 58 -12.52 -11.08 7.39
CA SER A 58 -13.22 -9.86 6.97
C SER A 58 -13.36 -8.92 8.18
N PRO A 59 -13.10 -7.60 8.03
CA PRO A 59 -13.19 -6.65 9.14
C PRO A 59 -14.61 -6.61 9.75
N GLY A 60 -14.70 -6.77 11.05
CA GLY A 60 -15.98 -6.81 11.79
C GLY A 60 -16.65 -8.19 11.83
N TYR A 61 -15.99 -9.23 11.31
CA TYR A 61 -16.47 -10.60 11.31
C TYR A 61 -15.53 -11.52 12.06
N LYS A 62 -16.01 -12.72 12.42
CA LYS A 62 -15.18 -13.76 13.02
C LYS A 62 -14.16 -14.27 12.00
N ILE A 63 -13.00 -14.68 12.50
CA ILE A 63 -12.00 -15.42 11.75
C ILE A 63 -12.58 -16.81 11.52
N THR A 64 -12.84 -17.17 10.28
CA THR A 64 -13.58 -18.39 9.97
C THR A 64 -12.70 -19.39 9.24
N PHE A 65 -12.57 -20.56 9.83
CA PHE A 65 -11.93 -21.72 9.21
C PHE A 65 -12.96 -22.46 8.36
N VAL A 66 -12.60 -22.79 7.13
CA VAL A 66 -13.46 -23.53 6.20
C VAL A 66 -12.72 -24.76 5.71
N SER A 67 -13.32 -25.94 5.91
CA SER A 67 -12.78 -27.21 5.45
C SER A 67 -13.44 -27.70 4.15
N PHE A 68 -12.65 -28.35 3.30
CA PHE A 68 -13.07 -29.00 2.05
C PHE A 68 -12.79 -30.49 2.14
N ASP A 69 -13.78 -31.28 2.53
CA ASP A 69 -13.72 -32.75 2.63
C ASP A 69 -12.58 -33.27 3.54
N VAL A 70 -12.31 -32.57 4.65
CA VAL A 70 -11.27 -32.90 5.64
C VAL A 70 -11.87 -33.65 6.81
N ASP A 71 -11.14 -34.60 7.39
CA ASP A 71 -11.49 -35.25 8.62
C ASP A 71 -11.59 -34.24 9.80
N GLU A 72 -12.56 -34.44 10.68
CA GLU A 72 -12.80 -33.53 11.80
C GLU A 72 -11.60 -33.42 12.77
N GLU A 73 -10.86 -34.50 13.01
CA GLU A 73 -9.66 -34.52 13.86
C GLU A 73 -8.55 -33.67 13.23
N GLU A 74 -8.25 -33.88 11.95
CA GLU A 74 -7.23 -33.12 11.19
C GLU A 74 -7.61 -31.62 11.08
N PHE A 75 -8.91 -31.32 10.92
CA PHE A 75 -9.39 -29.95 10.86
C PHE A 75 -9.21 -29.24 12.20
N ASN A 76 -9.50 -29.90 13.31
CA ASN A 76 -9.31 -29.36 14.65
C ASN A 76 -7.83 -29.16 14.99
N ASP A 77 -6.97 -30.09 14.62
CA ASP A 77 -5.52 -29.98 14.81
C ASP A 77 -4.95 -28.77 14.05
N PHE A 78 -5.31 -28.60 12.78
CA PHE A 78 -4.93 -27.43 12.01
C PHE A 78 -5.37 -26.12 12.68
N GLN A 79 -6.61 -26.07 13.14
CA GLN A 79 -7.13 -24.88 13.80
C GLN A 79 -6.39 -24.57 15.11
N GLU A 80 -6.00 -25.62 15.87
CA GLU A 80 -5.24 -25.44 17.10
C GLU A 80 -3.86 -24.88 16.82
N ASP A 81 -3.12 -25.47 15.90
CA ASP A 81 -1.80 -25.02 15.48
C ASP A 81 -1.83 -23.58 14.96
N PHE A 82 -2.78 -23.26 14.09
CA PHE A 82 -2.92 -21.91 13.53
C PHE A 82 -3.19 -20.85 14.61
N VAL A 83 -4.06 -21.16 15.58
CA VAL A 83 -4.39 -20.24 16.69
C VAL A 83 -3.22 -20.10 17.67
N GLU A 84 -2.40 -21.13 17.88
CA GLU A 84 -1.17 -21.04 18.69
C GLU A 84 -0.11 -20.18 18.01
N ASP A 85 0.09 -20.36 16.71
CA ASP A 85 1.00 -19.54 15.91
C ASP A 85 0.56 -18.07 15.88
N LEU A 86 -0.74 -17.80 15.76
CA LEU A 86 -1.30 -16.46 15.91
C LEU A 86 -1.02 -15.88 17.32
N GLY A 87 -1.04 -16.72 18.36
CA GLY A 87 -0.63 -16.34 19.71
C GLY A 87 0.83 -15.88 19.76
N SER A 88 1.71 -16.60 19.09
CA SER A 88 3.14 -16.27 18.97
C SER A 88 3.35 -14.96 18.20
N LEU A 89 2.59 -14.72 17.12
CA LEU A 89 2.59 -13.45 16.39
C LEU A 89 2.11 -12.29 17.27
N SER A 90 1.05 -12.51 18.04
CA SER A 90 0.52 -11.52 18.97
C SER A 90 1.56 -11.10 20.03
N ASP A 91 2.32 -12.07 20.55
CA ASP A 91 3.41 -11.79 21.49
C ASP A 91 4.57 -11.03 20.82
N LYS A 92 4.97 -11.42 19.60
CA LYS A 92 6.02 -10.76 18.81
C LYS A 92 5.75 -9.25 18.61
N TYR A 93 4.50 -8.89 18.31
CA TYR A 93 4.10 -7.50 18.04
C TYR A 93 3.48 -6.78 19.25
N ASN A 94 3.53 -7.37 20.45
CA ASN A 94 2.98 -6.84 21.71
C ASN A 94 1.45 -6.59 21.68
N TYR A 95 0.69 -7.37 20.90
CA TYR A 95 -0.76 -7.24 20.80
C TYR A 95 -1.53 -7.94 21.91
N LYS A 96 -0.89 -8.85 22.65
CA LYS A 96 -1.50 -9.74 23.66
C LYS A 96 -2.36 -9.02 24.69
N ASP A 97 -1.88 -7.90 25.24
CA ASP A 97 -2.62 -7.14 26.26
C ASP A 97 -3.89 -6.48 25.70
N THR A 98 -3.93 -6.25 24.37
CA THR A 98 -5.06 -5.60 23.70
C THR A 98 -6.08 -6.60 23.16
N ILE A 99 -5.62 -7.68 22.52
CA ILE A 99 -6.51 -8.64 21.88
C ILE A 99 -6.84 -9.84 22.77
N GLY A 100 -6.09 -10.06 23.85
CA GLY A 100 -6.26 -11.19 24.76
C GLY A 100 -5.46 -12.44 24.33
N ARG A 101 -5.81 -13.57 24.87
CA ARG A 101 -5.11 -14.86 24.66
C ARG A 101 -5.87 -15.78 23.71
N PRO A 102 -5.20 -16.77 23.07
CA PRO A 102 -5.81 -17.74 22.15
C PRO A 102 -7.09 -18.42 22.66
N ARG A 103 -7.16 -18.76 23.94
CA ARG A 103 -8.36 -19.38 24.56
C ARG A 103 -9.61 -18.48 24.50
N GLU A 104 -9.42 -17.16 24.56
CA GLU A 104 -10.53 -16.20 24.46
C GLU A 104 -10.99 -16.08 23.01
N TRP A 105 -10.05 -16.15 22.04
CA TRP A 105 -10.34 -16.04 20.62
C TRP A 105 -11.15 -17.22 20.13
N LYS A 106 -10.75 -18.48 20.46
CA LYS A 106 -11.48 -19.70 20.07
C LYS A 106 -12.98 -19.58 20.37
N ARG A 107 -13.35 -18.93 21.47
CA ARG A 107 -14.76 -18.85 21.89
C ARG A 107 -15.52 -17.69 21.25
N LYS A 108 -14.86 -16.55 20.97
CA LYS A 108 -15.56 -15.30 20.62
C LYS A 108 -15.23 -14.75 19.23
N LEU A 109 -14.03 -15.02 18.74
CA LEU A 109 -13.50 -14.45 17.50
C LEU A 109 -13.34 -15.49 16.40
N VAL A 110 -13.44 -16.77 16.68
CA VAL A 110 -13.21 -17.87 15.75
C VAL A 110 -14.52 -18.60 15.47
N SER A 111 -14.68 -19.10 14.27
CA SER A 111 -15.75 -20.01 13.86
C SER A 111 -15.23 -21.00 12.84
N SER A 112 -15.90 -22.15 12.69
CA SER A 112 -15.48 -23.26 11.85
C SER A 112 -16.70 -23.80 11.10
N TYR A 113 -16.55 -24.04 9.81
CA TYR A 113 -17.60 -24.53 8.92
C TYR A 113 -17.02 -25.54 7.91
N ALA A 114 -17.83 -26.53 7.53
CA ALA A 114 -17.59 -27.22 6.29
C ALA A 114 -18.06 -26.35 5.11
N HIS A 115 -17.37 -26.41 3.97
CA HIS A 115 -17.75 -25.58 2.81
C HIS A 115 -19.20 -25.83 2.35
N THR A 116 -19.69 -27.07 2.48
CA THR A 116 -21.07 -27.46 2.16
C THR A 116 -22.13 -26.74 2.97
N ASP A 117 -21.79 -26.29 4.18
CA ASP A 117 -22.71 -25.55 5.06
C ASP A 117 -22.86 -24.08 4.63
N ILE A 118 -21.91 -23.58 3.81
CA ILE A 118 -21.83 -22.18 3.37
C ILE A 118 -22.35 -21.98 1.95
N GLU A 119 -22.23 -22.98 1.06
CA GLU A 119 -22.44 -22.84 -0.39
C GLU A 119 -23.81 -22.31 -0.79
N ASN A 120 -24.85 -22.49 0.05
CA ASN A 120 -26.23 -22.16 -0.31
C ASN A 120 -26.59 -20.68 -0.17
N ASP A 121 -25.97 -19.92 0.74
CA ASP A 121 -26.23 -18.50 0.93
C ASP A 121 -25.11 -17.77 1.69
N LEU A 122 -24.19 -17.15 0.96
CA LEU A 122 -23.11 -16.34 1.55
C LEU A 122 -23.64 -15.15 2.38
N GLU A 123 -24.83 -14.62 2.09
CA GLU A 123 -25.41 -13.51 2.86
C GLU A 123 -25.84 -13.98 4.25
N VAL A 124 -26.46 -15.14 4.35
CA VAL A 124 -26.80 -15.78 5.64
C VAL A 124 -25.52 -16.09 6.40
N PHE A 125 -24.54 -16.73 5.77
CA PHE A 125 -23.26 -17.06 6.37
C PHE A 125 -22.56 -15.83 6.98
N PHE A 126 -22.39 -14.74 6.22
CA PHE A 126 -21.76 -13.53 6.74
C PHE A 126 -22.58 -12.86 7.86
N ASN A 127 -23.90 -12.96 7.84
CA ASN A 127 -24.74 -12.47 8.95
C ASN A 127 -24.53 -13.26 10.24
N GLU A 128 -24.30 -14.58 10.16
CA GLU A 128 -24.04 -15.44 11.32
C GLU A 128 -22.69 -15.19 11.98
N ILE A 129 -21.65 -14.97 11.16
CA ILE A 129 -20.30 -14.73 11.67
C ILE A 129 -20.04 -13.27 12.02
N LYS A 130 -21.02 -12.37 11.85
CA LYS A 130 -20.89 -10.95 12.14
C LYS A 130 -20.67 -10.71 13.64
N ILE A 131 -19.74 -9.86 13.99
CA ILE A 131 -19.46 -9.44 15.37
C ILE A 131 -20.26 -8.16 15.67
N ASN A 132 -21.24 -8.26 16.55
CA ASN A 132 -22.09 -7.12 16.93
C ASN A 132 -21.47 -6.26 18.06
N ASP A 133 -20.55 -6.82 18.84
CA ASP A 133 -19.84 -6.11 19.90
C ASP A 133 -18.65 -5.35 19.33
N GLY A 134 -18.66 -4.02 19.45
CA GLY A 134 -17.62 -3.15 18.89
C GLY A 134 -16.22 -3.41 19.45
N ALA A 135 -16.10 -3.83 20.71
CA ALA A 135 -14.80 -4.15 21.30
C ALA A 135 -14.23 -5.45 20.72
N PHE A 136 -15.08 -6.46 20.48
CA PHE A 136 -14.66 -7.69 19.81
C PHE A 136 -14.43 -7.48 18.31
N ALA A 137 -15.19 -6.63 17.63
CA ALA A 137 -14.94 -6.26 16.25
C ALA A 137 -13.55 -5.62 16.10
N LYS A 138 -13.18 -4.69 16.99
CA LYS A 138 -11.84 -4.09 17.02
C LYS A 138 -10.74 -5.13 17.25
N LYS A 139 -10.96 -6.11 18.16
CA LYS A 139 -10.01 -7.22 18.38
C LYS A 139 -9.86 -8.08 17.14
N SER A 140 -10.96 -8.44 16.46
CA SER A 140 -10.92 -9.19 15.20
C SER A 140 -10.09 -8.46 14.15
N GLU A 141 -10.28 -7.15 14.00
CA GLU A 141 -9.49 -6.35 13.05
C GLU A 141 -7.99 -6.32 13.38
N LEU A 142 -7.64 -6.25 14.65
CA LEU A 142 -6.23 -6.33 15.06
C LEU A 142 -5.64 -7.70 14.76
N VAL A 143 -6.41 -8.77 14.94
CA VAL A 143 -5.99 -10.12 14.53
C VAL A 143 -5.82 -10.22 13.02
N ILE A 144 -6.77 -9.68 12.25
CA ILE A 144 -6.66 -9.60 10.79
C ILE A 144 -5.39 -8.83 10.39
N SER A 145 -5.07 -7.74 11.07
CA SER A 145 -3.85 -6.97 10.78
C SER A 145 -2.57 -7.78 11.00
N LEU A 146 -2.53 -8.63 12.02
CA LEU A 146 -1.41 -9.56 12.24
C LEU A 146 -1.32 -10.59 11.12
N LEU A 147 -2.44 -11.20 10.75
CA LEU A 147 -2.50 -12.24 9.73
C LEU A 147 -2.21 -11.72 8.32
N THR A 148 -2.61 -10.50 8.01
CA THR A 148 -2.36 -9.86 6.70
C THR A 148 -1.06 -9.07 6.65
N GLY A 149 -0.29 -9.04 7.74
CA GLY A 149 0.97 -8.29 7.81
C GLY A 149 0.83 -6.75 7.77
N SER A 150 -0.39 -6.22 7.84
CA SER A 150 -0.66 -4.79 7.96
C SER A 150 -0.54 -4.33 9.43
N ILE A 151 0.64 -4.49 10.00
CA ILE A 151 0.88 -4.29 11.42
C ILE A 151 0.58 -2.85 11.86
N ASN A 152 -0.21 -2.69 12.90
CA ASN A 152 -0.55 -1.41 13.49
C ASN A 152 0.30 -1.11 14.72
N ASN A 153 0.61 0.17 14.95
CA ASN A 153 1.25 0.57 16.18
C ASN A 153 0.25 0.48 17.34
N ILE A 154 0.43 -0.53 18.19
CA ILE A 154 -0.50 -0.86 19.26
C ILE A 154 -0.65 0.27 20.28
N ASP A 155 0.39 1.05 20.55
CA ASP A 155 0.34 2.16 21.49
C ASP A 155 -0.58 3.28 21.02
N LYS A 156 -0.72 3.44 19.70
CA LYS A 156 -1.68 4.39 19.09
C LYS A 156 -3.11 3.85 19.11
N VAL A 157 -3.30 2.55 19.20
CA VAL A 157 -4.62 1.88 19.13
C VAL A 157 -5.18 1.56 20.51
N LYS A 158 -4.33 1.45 21.55
CA LYS A 158 -4.68 1.09 22.95
C LYS A 158 -5.49 2.13 23.73
N GLY A 159 -5.68 3.35 23.22
CA GLY A 159 -6.36 4.42 23.95
C GLY A 159 -7.78 4.08 24.38
N ASN A 160 -8.24 4.73 25.47
CA ASN A 160 -9.66 4.76 25.86
C ASN A 160 -10.52 5.22 24.68
N ILE A 161 -11.85 5.02 24.78
CA ILE A 161 -12.79 5.54 23.77
C ILE A 161 -12.46 7.02 23.56
N PRO A 162 -12.05 7.43 22.36
CA PRO A 162 -11.57 8.78 22.13
C PRO A 162 -12.72 9.78 22.26
N ASP A 163 -12.47 10.84 23.04
CA ASP A 163 -13.44 11.90 23.28
C ASP A 163 -13.54 12.89 22.10
N ASN A 164 -12.52 12.91 21.24
CA ASN A 164 -12.47 13.82 20.09
C ASN A 164 -12.28 13.08 18.76
N ILE A 165 -12.62 13.74 17.66
CA ILE A 165 -12.59 13.17 16.29
C ILE A 165 -11.16 12.84 15.85
N LEU A 166 -10.18 13.67 16.22
CA LEU A 166 -8.79 13.47 15.85
C LEU A 166 -8.26 12.13 16.39
N ASP A 167 -8.56 11.85 17.66
CA ASP A 167 -8.16 10.59 18.29
C ASP A 167 -8.93 9.39 17.72
N LYS A 168 -10.20 9.56 17.37
CA LYS A 168 -10.96 8.55 16.64
C LYS A 168 -10.28 8.18 15.32
N VAL A 169 -9.88 9.17 14.53
CA VAL A 169 -9.16 8.96 13.26
C VAL A 169 -7.79 8.31 13.49
N LYS A 170 -7.04 8.75 14.51
CA LYS A 170 -5.72 8.20 14.85
C LYS A 170 -5.76 6.74 15.32
N GLN A 171 -6.83 6.36 16.01
CA GLN A 171 -6.99 5.01 16.58
C GLN A 171 -7.63 4.01 15.62
N LYS A 172 -8.07 4.42 14.43
CA LYS A 172 -8.59 3.47 13.43
C LYS A 172 -7.48 2.50 12.98
N ILE A 173 -7.82 1.23 12.97
CA ILE A 173 -6.95 0.16 12.49
C ILE A 173 -6.83 0.29 10.97
N ILE A 174 -5.58 0.28 10.50
CA ILE A 174 -5.27 0.31 9.07
C ILE A 174 -5.08 -1.14 8.62
N LEU A 175 -5.86 -1.55 7.63
CA LEU A 175 -5.73 -2.84 6.95
C LEU A 175 -5.41 -2.59 5.48
N PHE A 176 -4.53 -3.40 4.91
CA PHE A 176 -4.31 -3.40 3.47
C PHE A 176 -5.56 -3.91 2.77
N ASP A 177 -5.93 -3.26 1.68
CA ASP A 177 -6.97 -3.81 0.79
C ASP A 177 -6.41 -4.94 -0.10
N GLY A 178 -7.28 -5.53 -0.93
CA GLY A 178 -6.90 -6.67 -1.75
C GLY A 178 -5.76 -6.36 -2.74
N ASP A 179 -5.76 -5.16 -3.33
CA ASP A 179 -4.71 -4.73 -4.27
C ASP A 179 -3.39 -4.47 -3.55
N GLN A 180 -3.44 -3.81 -2.40
CA GLN A 180 -2.27 -3.57 -1.56
C GLN A 180 -1.66 -4.88 -1.06
N THR A 181 -2.49 -5.82 -0.59
CA THR A 181 -2.06 -7.14 -0.14
C THR A 181 -1.43 -7.94 -1.27
N ARG A 182 -2.05 -7.95 -2.47
CA ARG A 182 -1.47 -8.58 -3.66
C ARG A 182 -0.13 -7.98 -4.03
N PHE A 183 -0.04 -6.66 -4.09
CA PHE A 183 1.22 -6.00 -4.41
C PHE A 183 2.35 -6.43 -3.49
N VAL A 184 2.11 -6.49 -2.19
CA VAL A 184 3.13 -6.86 -1.20
C VAL A 184 3.56 -8.33 -1.36
N TYR A 185 2.62 -9.27 -1.40
CA TYR A 185 2.91 -10.69 -1.22
C TYR A 185 2.96 -11.51 -2.51
N GLN A 186 2.39 -11.02 -3.61
CA GLN A 186 2.45 -11.75 -4.87
C GLN A 186 3.86 -11.64 -5.49
N LYS A 187 4.40 -12.78 -5.96
CA LYS A 187 5.56 -12.81 -6.86
C LYS A 187 5.08 -12.49 -8.27
N PHE A 188 5.78 -11.58 -8.96
CA PHE A 188 5.41 -11.15 -10.31
C PHE A 188 6.43 -11.70 -11.31
N ASP A 189 5.93 -12.41 -12.30
CA ASP A 189 6.71 -12.82 -13.48
C ASP A 189 6.66 -11.70 -14.54
N LYS A 190 7.09 -10.51 -14.14
CA LYS A 190 7.13 -9.32 -14.97
C LYS A 190 8.39 -8.52 -14.69
N LYS A 191 8.99 -7.99 -15.75
CA LYS A 191 10.17 -7.11 -15.65
C LYS A 191 9.88 -5.81 -14.93
N LYS A 192 8.67 -5.26 -15.11
CA LYS A 192 8.24 -3.99 -14.52
C LYS A 192 6.85 -4.11 -13.93
N VAL A 193 6.68 -3.69 -12.69
CA VAL A 193 5.41 -3.58 -11.98
C VAL A 193 5.14 -2.12 -11.64
N ILE A 194 4.04 -1.59 -12.11
CA ILE A 194 3.69 -0.17 -11.98
C ILE A 194 2.54 0.00 -10.98
N ILE A 195 2.78 0.83 -9.96
CA ILE A 195 1.77 1.29 -9.02
C ILE A 195 1.49 2.76 -9.26
N GLN A 196 0.24 3.11 -9.51
CA GLN A 196 -0.19 4.50 -9.52
C GLN A 196 -1.24 4.76 -8.45
N GLY A 197 -1.28 5.97 -7.96
CA GLY A 197 -2.28 6.41 -7.01
C GLY A 197 -2.04 7.85 -6.59
N LEU A 198 -3.07 8.47 -6.00
CA LEU A 198 -2.97 9.83 -5.48
C LEU A 198 -1.96 9.94 -4.34
N SER A 199 -1.54 11.17 -4.03
CA SER A 199 -0.79 11.43 -2.81
C SER A 199 -1.57 10.95 -1.58
N GLY A 200 -0.88 10.27 -0.64
CA GLY A 200 -1.51 9.73 0.57
C GLY A 200 -2.23 8.39 0.42
N THR A 201 -2.13 7.70 -0.73
CA THR A 201 -2.67 6.34 -0.93
C THR A 201 -1.78 5.23 -0.37
N GLY A 202 -0.58 5.56 0.13
CA GLY A 202 0.31 4.59 0.77
C GLY A 202 1.37 3.97 -0.14
N LYS A 203 1.62 4.49 -1.35
CA LYS A 203 2.61 3.96 -2.31
C LYS A 203 3.97 3.65 -1.70
N THR A 204 4.57 4.64 -1.04
CA THR A 204 5.87 4.48 -0.37
C THR A 204 5.84 3.40 0.72
N GLU A 205 4.73 3.30 1.48
CA GLU A 205 4.55 2.28 2.51
C GLU A 205 4.53 0.87 1.89
N LEU A 206 3.80 0.72 0.77
CA LEU A 206 3.76 -0.55 0.04
C LEU A 206 5.13 -0.92 -0.54
N LEU A 207 5.90 0.06 -1.04
CA LEU A 207 7.28 -0.20 -1.47
C LEU A 207 8.16 -0.66 -0.31
N LEU A 208 8.00 -0.12 0.91
CA LEU A 208 8.74 -0.57 2.09
C LEU A 208 8.36 -2.01 2.48
N HIS A 209 7.07 -2.36 2.44
CA HIS A 209 6.63 -3.73 2.68
C HIS A 209 7.17 -4.68 1.60
N LYS A 210 7.13 -4.28 0.32
CA LYS A 210 7.70 -5.07 -0.78
C LYS A 210 9.21 -5.25 -0.63
N LEU A 211 9.91 -4.18 -0.25
CA LEU A 211 11.35 -4.24 0.07
C LEU A 211 11.63 -5.27 1.18
N LYS A 212 10.84 -5.24 2.25
CA LYS A 212 10.97 -6.20 3.35
C LYS A 212 10.79 -7.64 2.85
N GLU A 213 9.73 -7.89 2.07
CA GLU A 213 9.46 -9.23 1.53
C GLU A 213 10.62 -9.75 0.65
N ILE A 214 11.13 -8.91 -0.28
CA ILE A 214 12.28 -9.28 -1.12
C ILE A 214 13.54 -9.51 -0.27
N TYR A 215 13.78 -8.65 0.72
CA TYR A 215 14.99 -8.70 1.55
C TYR A 215 15.03 -9.94 2.45
N LEU A 216 13.87 -10.44 2.89
CA LEU A 216 13.72 -11.60 3.78
C LEU A 216 13.50 -12.92 3.04
N ASP A 217 13.22 -12.88 1.75
CA ASP A 217 13.04 -14.09 0.95
C ASP A 217 14.36 -14.86 0.86
N LYS A 218 14.32 -16.15 1.24
CA LYS A 218 15.49 -17.03 1.25
C LYS A 218 16.09 -17.22 -0.16
N ASP A 219 15.25 -17.24 -1.17
CA ASP A 219 15.66 -17.36 -2.58
C ASP A 219 16.42 -16.09 -3.03
N ASN A 220 16.22 -14.98 -2.34
CA ASN A 220 16.81 -13.68 -2.61
C ASN A 220 17.91 -13.26 -1.60
N ALA A 221 18.47 -14.22 -0.83
CA ALA A 221 19.41 -13.94 0.25
C ALA A 221 20.65 -13.12 -0.18
N GLU A 222 21.13 -13.32 -1.39
CA GLU A 222 22.28 -12.63 -1.98
C GLU A 222 21.90 -11.50 -2.96
N SER A 223 20.60 -11.23 -3.12
CA SER A 223 20.12 -10.27 -4.10
C SER A 223 20.52 -8.83 -3.76
N LYS A 224 20.92 -8.09 -4.80
CA LYS A 224 21.22 -6.67 -4.73
C LYS A 224 19.98 -5.85 -5.03
N ILE A 225 19.58 -5.01 -4.08
CA ILE A 225 18.33 -4.25 -4.13
C ILE A 225 18.66 -2.76 -4.12
N MET A 226 18.10 -2.01 -5.05
CA MET A 226 18.17 -0.55 -5.08
C MET A 226 16.81 0.07 -4.75
N PHE A 227 16.76 0.91 -3.73
CA PHE A 227 15.65 1.84 -3.50
C PHE A 227 16.08 3.25 -3.93
N THR A 228 15.33 3.88 -4.84
CA THR A 228 15.71 5.20 -5.36
C THR A 228 14.52 6.14 -5.45
N CYS A 229 14.77 7.43 -5.27
CA CYS A 229 13.85 8.53 -5.48
C CYS A 229 14.60 9.71 -6.10
N HIS A 230 13.87 10.71 -6.61
CA HIS A 230 14.48 11.77 -7.39
C HIS A 230 15.48 12.61 -6.60
N ASN A 231 15.10 13.15 -5.47
CA ASN A 231 15.92 14.12 -4.75
C ASN A 231 16.66 13.52 -3.54
N LYS A 232 17.76 14.18 -3.19
CA LYS A 232 18.65 13.73 -2.11
C LYS A 232 17.98 13.77 -0.73
N ILE A 233 17.19 14.81 -0.44
CA ILE A 233 16.53 14.95 0.87
C ILE A 233 15.57 13.79 1.11
N LEU A 234 14.80 13.41 0.09
CA LEU A 234 13.90 12.27 0.16
C LEU A 234 14.67 10.96 0.34
N ALA A 235 15.75 10.77 -0.41
CA ALA A 235 16.61 9.59 -0.28
C ALA A 235 17.24 9.47 1.12
N ASP A 236 17.74 10.57 1.66
CA ASP A 236 18.31 10.62 3.02
C ASP A 236 17.23 10.33 4.09
N SER A 237 16.01 10.82 3.88
CA SER A 237 14.86 10.51 4.73
C SER A 237 14.49 9.02 4.67
N MET A 238 14.43 8.44 3.47
CA MET A 238 14.14 7.02 3.28
C MET A 238 15.22 6.12 3.86
N ARG A 239 16.49 6.50 3.75
CA ARG A 239 17.59 5.76 4.35
C ARG A 239 17.52 5.68 5.89
N LYS A 240 16.88 6.64 6.54
CA LYS A 240 16.56 6.59 7.99
C LYS A 240 15.29 5.79 8.26
N ARG A 241 14.28 5.97 7.43
CA ARG A 241 12.96 5.33 7.58
C ARG A 241 13.00 3.82 7.38
N ILE A 242 13.82 3.31 6.46
CA ILE A 242 13.93 1.87 6.21
C ILE A 242 14.34 1.08 7.47
N PRO A 243 15.41 1.43 8.22
CA PRO A 243 15.73 0.76 9.48
C PRO A 243 14.64 0.89 10.54
N GLU A 244 13.99 2.06 10.65
CA GLU A 244 12.87 2.26 11.58
C GLU A 244 11.70 1.35 11.24
N PHE A 245 11.39 1.21 9.94
CA PHE A 245 10.36 0.31 9.45
C PHE A 245 10.72 -1.16 9.71
N PHE A 246 11.96 -1.58 9.44
CA PHE A 246 12.42 -2.95 9.71
C PHE A 246 12.36 -3.26 11.21
N ASN A 247 12.76 -2.34 12.07
CA ASN A 247 12.62 -2.48 13.52
C ASN A 247 11.15 -2.58 13.96
N PHE A 248 10.28 -1.75 13.40
CA PHE A 248 8.84 -1.80 13.64
C PHE A 248 8.24 -3.15 13.23
N MET A 249 8.65 -3.67 12.07
CA MET A 249 8.24 -4.98 11.55
C MET A 249 8.98 -6.15 12.20
N LYS A 250 9.78 -5.91 13.27
CA LYS A 250 10.52 -6.93 14.01
C LYS A 250 11.39 -7.82 13.11
N VAL A 251 12.00 -7.22 12.10
CA VAL A 251 12.96 -7.90 11.22
C VAL A 251 14.24 -8.16 12.01
N GLU A 252 14.64 -9.42 12.12
CA GLU A 252 15.83 -9.83 12.86
C GLU A 252 17.11 -9.65 12.04
N GLN A 253 17.00 -9.68 10.71
CA GLN A 253 18.13 -9.56 9.81
C GLN A 253 18.61 -8.11 9.72
N GLN A 254 19.91 -7.88 9.93
CA GLN A 254 20.52 -6.56 9.77
C GLN A 254 20.60 -6.14 8.29
N ILE A 255 20.49 -4.84 8.05
CA ILE A 255 20.59 -4.29 6.71
C ILE A 255 22.06 -4.17 6.32
N SER A 256 22.47 -4.89 5.27
CA SER A 256 23.80 -4.79 4.65
C SER A 256 23.82 -3.66 3.62
N TRP A 257 24.10 -2.45 4.12
CA TRP A 257 24.15 -1.25 3.29
C TRP A 257 25.30 -1.26 2.30
N ASN A 258 25.01 -0.85 1.05
CA ASN A 258 25.96 -0.77 -0.06
C ASN A 258 26.60 -2.12 -0.44
N GLU A 259 25.99 -3.22 0.01
CA GLU A 259 26.34 -4.59 -0.35
C GLU A 259 25.13 -5.33 -0.89
N ARG A 260 24.03 -5.35 -0.12
CA ARG A 260 22.72 -5.89 -0.52
C ARG A 260 21.67 -4.82 -0.77
N LEU A 261 21.67 -3.73 0.01
CA LEU A 261 20.68 -2.67 -0.12
C LEU A 261 21.31 -1.31 -0.30
N TRP A 262 20.92 -0.60 -1.35
CA TRP A 262 21.19 0.80 -1.61
C TRP A 262 19.91 1.60 -1.45
N CYS A 263 19.98 2.74 -0.79
CA CYS A 263 18.91 3.73 -0.73
C CYS A 263 19.51 5.10 -1.04
N VAL A 264 19.31 5.57 -2.27
CA VAL A 264 20.04 6.71 -2.81
C VAL A 264 19.15 7.54 -3.75
N ASN A 265 19.54 8.80 -3.97
CA ASN A 265 18.88 9.61 -5.00
C ASN A 265 19.28 9.18 -6.42
N ALA A 266 18.56 9.67 -7.40
CA ALA A 266 18.72 9.24 -8.78
C ALA A 266 20.09 9.59 -9.39
N TRP A 267 20.57 10.83 -9.22
CA TRP A 267 21.77 11.30 -9.92
C TRP A 267 23.08 10.81 -9.29
N GLY A 268 23.33 11.22 -8.06
CA GLY A 268 24.57 10.95 -7.34
C GLY A 268 25.65 12.03 -7.47
N SER A 269 26.85 11.71 -6.98
CA SER A 269 28.02 12.60 -6.91
C SER A 269 29.25 11.96 -7.56
N GLN A 270 30.14 12.77 -8.11
CA GLN A 270 31.39 12.29 -8.72
C GLN A 270 32.32 11.59 -7.73
N TYR A 271 32.26 11.97 -6.46
CA TYR A 271 33.21 11.57 -5.43
C TYR A 271 32.86 10.24 -4.74
N ASP A 272 31.64 9.80 -4.85
CA ASP A 272 31.17 8.57 -4.22
C ASP A 272 30.34 7.74 -5.20
N SER A 273 30.78 6.52 -5.49
CA SER A 273 30.10 5.61 -6.41
C SER A 273 28.76 5.12 -5.91
N ASN A 274 28.51 5.16 -4.60
CA ASN A 274 27.27 4.73 -3.96
C ASN A 274 26.30 5.90 -3.66
N SER A 275 26.59 7.11 -4.14
CA SER A 275 25.80 8.30 -3.80
C SER A 275 24.53 8.49 -4.62
N GLY A 276 24.32 7.71 -5.69
CA GLY A 276 23.14 7.80 -6.54
C GLY A 276 23.04 6.66 -7.53
N ALA A 277 21.81 6.37 -7.99
CA ALA A 277 21.55 5.27 -8.90
C ALA A 277 22.31 5.40 -10.23
N TYR A 278 22.20 6.55 -10.91
CA TYR A 278 22.94 6.82 -12.16
C TYR A 278 24.47 6.76 -11.95
N ARG A 279 24.96 7.31 -10.83
CA ARG A 279 26.40 7.23 -10.51
C ARG A 279 26.88 5.80 -10.34
N PHE A 280 26.08 4.98 -9.62
CA PHE A 280 26.40 3.56 -9.43
C PHE A 280 26.43 2.81 -10.75
N ILE A 281 25.41 3.00 -11.61
CA ILE A 281 25.31 2.40 -12.93
C ILE A 281 26.54 2.77 -13.79
N CYS A 282 26.90 4.06 -13.86
CA CYS A 282 28.10 4.50 -14.57
C CYS A 282 29.38 3.80 -14.08
N ASN A 283 29.55 3.69 -12.75
CA ASN A 283 30.69 3.03 -12.16
C ASN A 283 30.74 1.52 -12.49
N PHE A 284 29.58 0.85 -12.42
CA PHE A 284 29.49 -0.60 -12.68
C PHE A 284 29.82 -0.97 -14.12
N TYR A 285 29.35 -0.18 -15.08
CA TYR A 285 29.59 -0.43 -16.51
C TYR A 285 30.84 0.32 -17.07
N GLY A 286 31.58 1.04 -16.25
CA GLY A 286 32.75 1.81 -16.69
C GLY A 286 32.41 3.00 -17.57
N LEU A 287 31.23 3.59 -17.44
CA LEU A 287 30.76 4.72 -18.22
C LEU A 287 31.24 6.06 -17.63
N SER A 288 31.30 7.08 -18.49
CA SER A 288 31.55 8.45 -18.05
C SER A 288 30.40 8.99 -17.23
N PHE A 289 30.68 9.50 -16.03
CA PHE A 289 29.69 10.18 -15.20
C PHE A 289 29.60 11.66 -15.55
N TYR A 290 28.46 12.14 -15.95
CA TYR A 290 28.20 13.54 -16.27
C TYR A 290 27.48 14.25 -15.14
N ARG A 291 27.91 15.46 -14.79
CA ARG A 291 27.22 16.35 -13.85
C ARG A 291 26.12 17.11 -14.56
N PHE A 292 25.19 17.64 -13.78
CA PHE A 292 24.17 18.54 -14.32
C PHE A 292 24.77 19.76 -14.99
N SER A 293 24.29 20.07 -16.18
CA SER A 293 24.48 21.34 -16.86
C SER A 293 23.26 21.58 -17.76
N TYR A 294 23.14 22.80 -18.29
CA TYR A 294 22.04 23.12 -19.23
C TYR A 294 22.04 22.22 -20.49
N VAL A 295 23.20 21.66 -20.86
CA VAL A 295 23.35 20.74 -22.00
C VAL A 295 23.23 19.29 -21.58
N MET A 296 23.59 18.96 -20.35
CA MET A 296 23.53 17.60 -19.76
C MET A 296 22.43 17.52 -18.71
N THR A 297 21.19 17.45 -19.20
CA THR A 297 20.02 17.20 -18.36
C THR A 297 19.99 15.74 -17.89
N PHE A 298 19.16 15.42 -16.90
CA PHE A 298 19.05 14.05 -16.38
C PHE A 298 18.55 13.07 -17.44
N ASP A 299 17.56 13.47 -18.24
CA ASP A 299 17.08 12.68 -19.38
C ASP A 299 18.22 12.36 -20.37
N LYS A 300 19.00 13.37 -20.72
CA LYS A 300 20.11 13.18 -21.69
C LYS A 300 21.19 12.23 -21.18
N VAL A 301 21.61 12.36 -19.93
CA VAL A 301 22.66 11.47 -19.38
C VAL A 301 22.18 10.03 -19.24
N CYS A 302 20.88 9.83 -18.92
CA CYS A 302 20.27 8.50 -18.91
C CYS A 302 20.21 7.88 -20.31
N ARG A 303 19.84 8.66 -21.36
CA ARG A 303 19.87 8.20 -22.76
C ARG A 303 21.28 7.80 -23.21
N LEU A 304 22.28 8.61 -22.89
CA LEU A 304 23.66 8.27 -23.22
C LEU A 304 24.10 6.97 -22.53
N ALA A 305 23.76 6.79 -21.26
CA ALA A 305 24.06 5.55 -20.55
C ALA A 305 23.35 4.34 -21.18
N LEU A 306 22.06 4.48 -21.54
CA LEU A 306 21.29 3.45 -22.24
C LEU A 306 21.96 3.05 -23.57
N GLU A 307 22.36 4.03 -24.37
CA GLU A 307 23.03 3.79 -25.65
C GLU A 307 24.34 3.04 -25.49
N GLU A 308 25.17 3.42 -24.52
CA GLU A 308 26.45 2.77 -24.26
C GLU A 308 26.29 1.35 -23.71
N ILE A 309 25.35 1.14 -22.76
CA ILE A 309 25.08 -0.20 -22.19
C ILE A 309 24.51 -1.14 -23.27
N LYS A 310 23.62 -0.68 -24.15
CA LYS A 310 23.06 -1.47 -25.24
C LYS A 310 24.10 -1.90 -26.30
N LYS A 311 25.27 -1.25 -26.37
CA LYS A 311 26.38 -1.66 -27.25
C LYS A 311 27.21 -2.81 -26.65
N LEU A 312 27.07 -3.10 -25.36
CA LEU A 312 27.83 -4.18 -24.72
C LEU A 312 27.41 -5.55 -25.31
N PRO A 313 28.39 -6.45 -25.57
CA PRO A 313 28.08 -7.78 -26.03
C PRO A 313 27.18 -8.53 -25.03
N GLN A 314 26.12 -9.18 -25.51
CA GLN A 314 25.19 -9.90 -24.63
C GLN A 314 25.86 -10.91 -23.69
N LYS A 315 26.93 -11.58 -24.14
CA LYS A 315 27.71 -12.54 -23.35
C LYS A 315 28.44 -11.91 -22.16
N ASP A 316 28.73 -10.61 -22.23
CA ASP A 316 29.46 -9.85 -21.20
C ASP A 316 28.53 -8.98 -20.37
N PHE A 317 27.24 -8.91 -20.74
CA PHE A 317 26.25 -8.12 -20.05
C PHE A 317 25.92 -8.74 -18.68
N LYS A 318 26.09 -7.96 -17.62
CA LYS A 318 25.72 -8.33 -16.25
C LYS A 318 24.79 -7.27 -15.68
N HIS A 319 23.70 -7.68 -15.10
CA HIS A 319 22.84 -6.77 -14.36
C HIS A 319 23.55 -6.28 -13.09
N CYS A 320 23.36 -5.02 -12.73
CA CYS A 320 23.98 -4.47 -11.53
C CYS A 320 23.09 -4.61 -10.29
N PHE A 321 21.80 -4.78 -10.47
CA PHE A 321 20.83 -5.07 -9.41
C PHE A 321 19.92 -6.24 -9.79
N ASP A 322 19.41 -6.91 -8.79
CA ASP A 322 18.40 -7.96 -8.97
C ASP A 322 16.99 -7.36 -8.91
N PHE A 323 16.78 -6.40 -7.99
CA PHE A 323 15.54 -5.67 -7.85
C PHE A 323 15.79 -4.17 -7.72
N MET A 324 14.87 -3.38 -8.28
CA MET A 324 14.86 -1.93 -8.05
C MET A 324 13.46 -1.46 -7.63
N LEU A 325 13.41 -0.55 -6.66
CA LEU A 325 12.21 0.13 -6.21
C LEU A 325 12.38 1.62 -6.48
N VAL A 326 11.52 2.18 -7.31
CA VAL A 326 11.54 3.59 -7.75
C VAL A 326 10.32 4.28 -7.16
N ASP A 327 10.54 5.20 -6.24
CA ASP A 327 9.48 5.99 -5.62
C ASP A 327 9.38 7.38 -6.24
N GLU A 328 8.18 7.95 -6.24
CA GLU A 328 7.84 9.25 -6.86
C GLU A 328 8.25 9.31 -8.36
N SER A 329 7.82 8.29 -9.12
CA SER A 329 8.26 8.10 -10.50
C SER A 329 7.84 9.23 -11.46
N GLN A 330 6.84 10.02 -11.13
CA GLN A 330 6.43 11.21 -11.90
C GLN A 330 7.53 12.29 -11.97
N ASP A 331 8.48 12.28 -11.03
CA ASP A 331 9.62 13.21 -11.02
C ASP A 331 10.74 12.79 -11.99
N PHE A 332 10.61 11.62 -12.64
CA PHE A 332 11.66 11.05 -13.48
C PHE A 332 11.35 11.14 -14.98
N PRO A 333 12.36 11.38 -15.82
CA PRO A 333 12.21 11.15 -17.25
C PRO A 333 12.07 9.66 -17.56
N ALA A 334 11.34 9.32 -18.61
CA ALA A 334 11.14 7.93 -19.06
C ALA A 334 12.49 7.20 -19.27
N SER A 335 13.52 7.88 -19.77
CA SER A 335 14.86 7.34 -19.97
C SER A 335 15.50 6.80 -18.69
N PHE A 336 15.21 7.38 -17.53
CA PHE A 336 15.71 6.85 -16.26
C PHE A 336 15.04 5.55 -15.89
N VAL A 337 13.72 5.47 -16.06
CA VAL A 337 12.97 4.22 -15.79
C VAL A 337 13.42 3.11 -16.74
N GLU A 338 13.61 3.42 -18.03
CA GLU A 338 14.18 2.50 -19.01
C GLU A 338 15.59 2.02 -18.62
N LEU A 339 16.42 2.94 -18.13
CA LEU A 339 17.78 2.62 -17.66
C LEU A 339 17.71 1.65 -16.47
N CYS A 340 16.86 1.94 -15.48
CA CYS A 340 16.63 1.06 -14.34
C CYS A 340 16.14 -0.32 -14.77
N GLU A 341 15.19 -0.38 -15.71
CA GLU A 341 14.66 -1.63 -16.26
C GLU A 341 15.76 -2.47 -16.96
N LEU A 342 16.60 -1.82 -17.75
CA LEU A 342 17.70 -2.48 -18.47
C LEU A 342 18.72 -3.11 -17.53
N VAL A 343 19.08 -2.43 -16.45
CA VAL A 343 20.18 -2.85 -15.55
C VAL A 343 19.73 -3.73 -14.39
N THR A 344 18.43 -3.97 -14.24
CA THR A 344 17.84 -4.85 -13.22
C THR A 344 17.66 -6.26 -13.80
N ARG A 345 18.00 -7.31 -13.03
CA ARG A 345 17.86 -8.71 -13.48
C ARG A 345 16.38 -9.16 -13.43
N ASP A 346 15.74 -9.03 -12.30
CA ASP A 346 14.41 -9.58 -12.04
C ASP A 346 13.33 -8.50 -12.26
N THR A 347 12.86 -7.85 -11.22
CA THR A 347 11.73 -6.92 -11.31
C THR A 347 12.08 -5.51 -10.82
N ILE A 348 11.63 -4.52 -11.57
CA ILE A 348 11.58 -3.12 -11.14
C ILE A 348 10.16 -2.77 -10.69
N TYR A 349 10.02 -2.22 -9.49
CA TYR A 349 8.77 -1.71 -8.93
C TYR A 349 8.76 -0.19 -9.02
N VAL A 350 7.78 0.35 -9.74
CA VAL A 350 7.71 1.79 -10.05
C VAL A 350 6.45 2.38 -9.44
N ALA A 351 6.60 3.28 -8.48
CA ALA A 351 5.48 3.93 -7.81
C ALA A 351 5.41 5.41 -8.17
N GLY A 352 4.25 5.89 -8.62
CA GLY A 352 4.04 7.26 -9.07
C GLY A 352 2.67 7.84 -8.72
N ASP A 353 2.58 9.18 -8.77
CA ASP A 353 1.33 9.90 -8.57
C ASP A 353 0.57 10.03 -9.88
N ILE A 354 -0.62 9.41 -9.93
CA ILE A 354 -1.45 9.42 -11.15
C ILE A 354 -1.91 10.84 -11.50
N PHE A 355 -2.23 11.67 -10.49
CA PHE A 355 -2.74 13.01 -10.72
C PHE A 355 -1.67 13.93 -11.33
N GLN A 356 -0.43 13.83 -10.85
CA GLN A 356 0.69 14.58 -11.42
C GLN A 356 1.05 14.10 -12.83
N SER A 357 0.95 12.78 -13.09
CA SER A 357 1.21 12.21 -14.41
C SER A 357 0.19 12.65 -15.48
N ILE A 358 -1.06 12.89 -15.10
CA ILE A 358 -2.12 13.37 -16.00
C ILE A 358 -1.84 14.79 -16.54
N PHE A 359 -1.18 15.64 -15.73
CA PHE A 359 -0.83 17.01 -16.14
C PHE A 359 0.45 17.08 -17.00
N ASP A 360 1.22 16.02 -17.08
CA ASP A 360 2.40 15.97 -17.95
C ASP A 360 2.02 15.50 -19.35
N THR A 361 1.75 16.47 -20.23
CA THR A 361 1.33 16.25 -21.64
C THR A 361 2.35 15.49 -22.49
N ASN A 362 3.55 15.25 -21.97
CA ASN A 362 4.61 14.51 -22.67
C ASN A 362 4.60 13.00 -22.39
N ILE A 363 3.78 12.53 -21.44
CA ILE A 363 3.65 11.10 -21.18
C ILE A 363 2.43 10.60 -21.95
N SER A 364 2.68 9.82 -22.99
CA SER A 364 1.63 9.16 -23.77
C SER A 364 0.72 8.34 -22.85
N ASN A 365 -0.60 8.50 -23.00
CA ASN A 365 -1.69 7.91 -22.21
C ASN A 365 -1.79 6.36 -22.27
N GLU A 366 -0.72 5.64 -22.59
CA GLU A 366 -0.76 4.19 -22.82
C GLU A 366 -0.25 3.30 -21.66
N ILE A 367 0.25 3.89 -20.57
CA ILE A 367 0.75 3.07 -19.46
C ILE A 367 -0.41 2.76 -18.52
N GLN A 368 -1.05 1.61 -18.72
CA GLN A 368 -1.99 1.08 -17.72
C GLN A 368 -1.18 0.56 -16.52
N PRO A 369 -1.44 1.06 -15.30
CA PRO A 369 -0.77 0.56 -14.11
C PRO A 369 -1.22 -0.87 -13.79
N ASP A 370 -0.32 -1.67 -13.21
CA ASP A 370 -0.67 -2.99 -12.68
C ASP A 370 -1.55 -2.87 -11.43
N PHE A 371 -1.29 -1.80 -10.65
CA PHE A 371 -2.05 -1.49 -9.44
C PHE A 371 -2.43 -0.02 -9.41
N LEU A 372 -3.72 0.22 -9.26
CA LEU A 372 -4.29 1.55 -9.15
C LEU A 372 -4.84 1.77 -7.74
N LEU A 373 -4.16 2.58 -6.94
CA LEU A 373 -4.55 2.90 -5.57
C LEU A 373 -5.47 4.12 -5.55
N SER A 374 -6.76 3.90 -5.51
CA SER A 374 -7.78 4.95 -5.52
C SER A 374 -8.13 5.51 -4.13
N LYS A 375 -7.78 4.79 -3.04
CA LYS A 375 -8.15 5.13 -1.66
C LYS A 375 -7.07 5.98 -0.99
N CYS A 376 -7.37 7.23 -0.66
CA CYS A 376 -6.45 8.13 0.03
C CYS A 376 -6.62 8.04 1.55
N TYR A 377 -5.61 7.55 2.27
CA TYR A 377 -5.63 7.34 3.73
C TYR A 377 -5.09 8.53 4.53
N ARG A 378 -4.48 9.51 3.88
CA ARG A 378 -3.84 10.66 4.54
C ARG A 378 -4.78 11.84 4.71
N THR A 379 -5.60 12.12 3.71
CA THR A 379 -6.36 13.36 3.59
C THR A 379 -7.85 13.06 3.58
N ASP A 380 -8.63 13.83 4.35
CA ASP A 380 -10.10 13.81 4.31
C ASP A 380 -10.62 14.04 2.87
N PRO A 381 -11.62 13.28 2.42
CA PRO A 381 -12.15 13.37 1.06
C PRO A 381 -12.55 14.78 0.64
N ARG A 382 -13.13 15.58 1.53
CA ARG A 382 -13.57 16.96 1.23
C ARG A 382 -12.39 17.89 0.97
N THR A 383 -11.36 17.81 1.80
CA THR A 383 -10.11 18.56 1.62
C THR A 383 -9.42 18.16 0.33
N LEU A 384 -9.39 16.86 0.02
CA LEU A 384 -8.78 16.35 -1.21
C LEU A 384 -9.54 16.83 -2.46
N MET A 385 -10.87 16.75 -2.44
CA MET A 385 -11.71 17.23 -3.55
C MET A 385 -11.53 18.73 -3.79
N PHE A 386 -11.44 19.53 -2.73
CA PHE A 386 -11.20 20.95 -2.84
C PHE A 386 -9.81 21.26 -3.41
N ALA A 387 -8.77 20.57 -2.95
CA ALA A 387 -7.41 20.72 -3.47
C ALA A 387 -7.33 20.38 -4.97
N HIS A 388 -8.00 19.32 -5.40
CA HIS A 388 -8.10 18.97 -6.82
C HIS A 388 -8.87 20.05 -7.61
N GLY A 389 -9.97 20.56 -7.08
CA GLY A 389 -10.74 21.65 -7.69
C GLY A 389 -9.89 22.89 -7.91
N ILE A 390 -9.08 23.31 -6.93
CA ILE A 390 -8.13 24.42 -7.08
C ILE A 390 -7.08 24.09 -8.15
N GLY A 391 -6.45 22.93 -8.06
CA GLY A 391 -5.38 22.54 -9.00
C GLY A 391 -5.83 22.46 -10.46
N MET A 392 -7.10 22.15 -10.69
CA MET A 392 -7.70 22.10 -12.01
C MET A 392 -8.28 23.44 -12.50
N GLY A 393 -8.20 24.48 -11.69
CA GLY A 393 -8.74 25.79 -12.04
C GLY A 393 -10.26 25.84 -12.04
N LEU A 394 -10.94 25.03 -11.20
CA LEU A 394 -12.41 25.02 -11.11
C LEU A 394 -13.00 26.39 -10.76
N PHE A 395 -12.24 27.23 -10.05
CA PHE A 395 -12.64 28.56 -9.62
C PHE A 395 -12.15 29.67 -10.55
N GLU A 396 -11.44 29.30 -11.63
CA GLU A 396 -11.03 30.22 -12.68
C GLU A 396 -12.17 30.45 -13.70
N LYS A 397 -12.03 31.46 -14.59
CA LYS A 397 -12.99 31.73 -15.65
C LYS A 397 -13.13 30.54 -16.60
N GLU A 398 -12.02 29.87 -16.88
CA GLU A 398 -11.95 28.65 -17.67
C GLU A 398 -11.11 27.63 -16.89
N PRO A 399 -11.56 26.36 -16.75
CA PRO A 399 -10.76 25.31 -16.14
C PRO A 399 -9.41 25.15 -16.87
N LEU A 400 -8.33 25.04 -16.10
CA LEU A 400 -6.98 24.85 -16.65
C LEU A 400 -6.84 23.48 -17.30
N THR A 401 -7.35 22.47 -16.65
CA THR A 401 -7.36 21.07 -17.12
C THR A 401 -8.59 20.39 -16.56
N TRP A 402 -9.22 19.55 -17.38
CA TRP A 402 -10.36 18.76 -16.94
C TRP A 402 -10.16 17.31 -17.35
N LEU A 403 -10.34 16.38 -16.40
CA LEU A 403 -10.16 14.95 -16.62
C LEU A 403 -11.36 14.34 -17.33
N MET A 404 -11.12 13.27 -18.09
CA MET A 404 -12.17 12.41 -18.61
C MET A 404 -12.78 11.54 -17.49
N ASN A 405 -13.92 10.91 -17.74
CA ASN A 405 -14.63 10.15 -16.71
C ASN A 405 -13.78 9.01 -16.13
N ASP A 406 -13.13 8.26 -17.00
CA ASP A 406 -12.22 7.16 -16.63
C ASP A 406 -10.99 7.61 -15.82
N GLU A 407 -10.48 8.80 -16.12
CA GLU A 407 -9.40 9.42 -15.35
C GLU A 407 -9.87 9.85 -13.96
N TRP A 408 -11.09 10.41 -13.86
CA TRP A 408 -11.70 10.70 -12.56
C TRP A 408 -11.93 9.44 -11.72
N GLU A 409 -12.45 8.38 -12.35
CA GLU A 409 -12.65 7.08 -11.69
C GLU A 409 -11.31 6.47 -11.24
N ALA A 410 -10.27 6.58 -12.08
CA ALA A 410 -8.91 6.17 -11.73
C ALA A 410 -8.35 6.93 -10.51
N CYS A 411 -8.71 8.20 -10.35
CA CYS A 411 -8.41 8.99 -9.17
C CYS A 411 -9.31 8.65 -7.95
N GLY A 412 -10.20 7.67 -8.07
CA GLY A 412 -11.10 7.21 -6.99
C GLY A 412 -12.33 8.08 -6.78
N TYR A 413 -12.79 8.77 -7.83
CA TYR A 413 -14.05 9.48 -7.82
C TYR A 413 -15.18 8.61 -8.35
N ILE A 414 -16.37 8.82 -7.82
CA ILE A 414 -17.62 8.33 -8.39
C ILE A 414 -18.13 9.42 -9.31
N VAL A 415 -18.27 9.07 -10.59
CA VAL A 415 -18.72 9.98 -11.64
C VAL A 415 -20.19 9.75 -11.93
N ASP A 416 -21.01 10.79 -11.80
CA ASP A 416 -22.45 10.75 -12.03
C ASP A 416 -22.87 11.90 -12.97
N HIS A 417 -23.75 11.62 -13.90
CA HIS A 417 -24.29 12.57 -14.86
C HIS A 417 -25.78 12.82 -14.58
N PRO A 418 -26.12 13.68 -13.61
CA PRO A 418 -27.54 13.95 -13.26
C PRO A 418 -28.31 14.59 -14.40
N GLU A 419 -27.62 15.31 -15.29
CA GLU A 419 -28.16 15.95 -16.50
C GLU A 419 -27.11 15.89 -17.63
N ARG A 420 -27.53 16.02 -18.88
CA ARG A 420 -26.64 15.88 -20.06
C ARG A 420 -25.39 16.76 -20.02
N ASN A 421 -25.44 17.92 -19.37
CA ASN A 421 -24.34 18.90 -19.30
C ASN A 421 -23.85 19.12 -17.86
N LYS A 422 -24.20 18.25 -16.92
CA LYS A 422 -23.74 18.34 -15.52
C LYS A 422 -23.00 17.09 -15.13
N LEU A 423 -21.82 17.30 -14.60
CA LEU A 423 -21.00 16.27 -13.99
C LEU A 423 -21.07 16.43 -12.46
N ARG A 424 -21.31 15.33 -11.76
CA ARG A 424 -21.24 15.28 -10.32
C ARG A 424 -20.12 14.33 -9.92
N LEU A 425 -19.14 14.85 -9.22
CA LEU A 425 -18.03 14.10 -8.68
C LEU A 425 -18.24 13.89 -7.17
N LYS A 426 -18.09 12.65 -6.73
CA LYS A 426 -18.16 12.28 -5.32
C LYS A 426 -16.95 11.41 -4.97
N ARG A 427 -16.55 11.46 -3.72
CA ARG A 427 -15.65 10.46 -3.10
C ARG A 427 -16.33 9.92 -1.87
N GLU A 428 -16.34 8.61 -1.75
CA GLU A 428 -16.79 8.00 -0.51
C GLU A 428 -15.74 8.18 0.56
N PRO A 429 -16.15 8.47 1.81
CA PRO A 429 -15.23 8.49 2.92
C PRO A 429 -14.68 7.09 3.12
N LEU A 430 -13.36 6.99 3.26
CA LEU A 430 -12.78 5.76 3.75
C LEU A 430 -13.19 5.54 5.20
N ARG A 431 -13.23 4.29 5.61
CA ARG A 431 -13.51 3.88 6.98
C ARG A 431 -12.80 4.74 8.05
N ARG A 432 -11.57 5.20 7.77
CA ARG A 432 -10.82 6.08 8.64
C ARG A 432 -11.49 7.43 8.90
N PHE A 433 -12.24 7.95 7.93
CA PHE A 433 -12.83 9.28 7.93
C PHE A 433 -14.36 9.30 8.07
N GLU A 434 -15.00 8.14 8.30
CA GLU A 434 -16.45 8.07 8.49
C GLU A 434 -16.94 9.02 9.61
N ASP A 435 -16.24 9.00 10.74
CA ASP A 435 -16.58 9.87 11.88
C ASP A 435 -16.40 11.36 11.57
N VAL A 436 -15.48 11.71 10.65
CA VAL A 436 -15.26 13.10 10.21
C VAL A 436 -16.38 13.56 9.28
N THR A 437 -16.90 12.67 8.46
CA THR A 437 -17.99 12.98 7.52
C THR A 437 -19.28 13.31 8.24
N ASP A 438 -19.57 12.62 9.35
CA ASP A 438 -20.78 12.83 10.17
C ASP A 438 -20.65 14.05 11.10
N ALA A 439 -19.45 14.51 11.35
CA ALA A 439 -19.22 15.68 12.17
C ALA A 439 -19.48 16.98 11.38
N LYS A 440 -20.10 17.96 12.04
CA LYS A 440 -20.30 19.32 11.51
C LYS A 440 -19.00 20.11 11.53
N ILE A 441 -17.90 19.53 11.03
CA ILE A 441 -16.59 20.16 10.96
C ILE A 441 -16.36 20.67 9.55
N HIS A 442 -15.91 21.91 9.42
CA HIS A 442 -15.50 22.47 8.14
C HIS A 442 -14.10 21.95 7.77
N SER A 443 -14.00 21.14 6.73
CA SER A 443 -12.70 20.64 6.21
C SER A 443 -11.92 21.70 5.44
N VAL A 444 -12.62 22.74 4.99
CA VAL A 444 -12.07 23.85 4.22
C VAL A 444 -12.76 25.14 4.68
N GLU A 445 -11.97 26.18 4.87
CA GLU A 445 -12.45 27.51 5.22
C GLU A 445 -11.77 28.56 4.34
N LEU A 446 -12.54 29.48 3.80
CA LEU A 446 -12.05 30.61 3.03
C LEU A 446 -11.98 31.86 3.92
N VAL A 447 -10.77 32.36 4.11
CA VAL A 447 -10.54 33.62 4.85
C VAL A 447 -10.11 34.70 3.87
N ASN A 448 -10.91 35.72 3.73
CA ASN A 448 -10.56 36.87 2.89
C ASN A 448 -9.52 37.72 3.65
N SER A 449 -8.37 37.90 3.04
CA SER A 449 -7.26 38.69 3.56
C SER A 449 -6.73 39.67 2.54
N THR A 450 -6.24 40.79 3.00
CA THR A 450 -5.37 41.71 2.23
C THR A 450 -3.92 41.38 2.63
N TYR A 451 -2.95 41.88 1.89
CA TYR A 451 -1.54 41.74 2.23
C TYR A 451 -1.21 42.28 3.63
N GLU A 452 -1.92 43.34 4.07
CA GLU A 452 -1.72 43.97 5.38
C GLU A 452 -2.36 43.19 6.53
N THR A 453 -3.41 42.40 6.28
CA THR A 453 -4.18 41.65 7.29
C THR A 453 -3.91 40.16 7.30
N GLU A 454 -3.07 39.65 6.39
CA GLU A 454 -2.82 38.21 6.22
C GLU A 454 -2.21 37.58 7.49
N GLU A 455 -1.19 38.21 8.06
CA GLU A 455 -0.53 37.73 9.29
C GLU A 455 -1.48 37.69 10.50
N GLU A 456 -2.31 38.71 10.68
CA GLU A 456 -3.29 38.77 11.75
C GLU A 456 -4.37 37.68 11.59
N ASN A 457 -4.83 37.46 10.36
CA ASN A 457 -5.83 36.44 10.06
C ASN A 457 -5.26 35.03 10.25
N ILE A 458 -4.02 34.77 9.84
CA ILE A 458 -3.33 33.48 10.09
C ILE A 458 -3.20 33.25 11.60
N LEU A 459 -2.76 34.26 12.37
CA LEU A 459 -2.59 34.15 13.81
C LEU A 459 -3.93 33.89 14.53
N SER A 460 -4.97 34.58 14.12
CA SER A 460 -6.33 34.39 14.64
C SER A 460 -6.84 32.98 14.36
N LEU A 461 -6.64 32.45 13.13
CA LEU A 461 -7.01 31.12 12.75
C LEU A 461 -6.27 30.06 13.58
N LEU A 462 -4.95 30.23 13.76
CA LEU A 462 -4.13 29.29 14.55
C LEU A 462 -4.55 29.28 16.03
N ASN A 463 -4.86 30.46 16.61
CA ASN A 463 -5.36 30.55 17.99
C ASN A 463 -6.70 29.82 18.14
N ARG A 464 -7.64 30.04 17.20
CA ARG A 464 -8.94 29.37 17.20
C ARG A 464 -8.76 27.84 17.10
N ILE A 465 -7.93 27.35 16.18
CA ILE A 465 -7.66 25.91 16.04
C ILE A 465 -7.09 25.33 17.34
N LYS A 466 -6.21 26.08 18.01
CA LYS A 466 -5.63 25.66 19.29
C LYS A 466 -6.65 25.64 20.43
N GLU A 467 -7.57 26.60 20.46
CA GLU A 467 -8.64 26.67 21.47
C GLU A 467 -9.67 25.53 21.26
N GLU A 468 -10.04 25.26 20.00
CA GLU A 468 -11.00 24.21 19.64
C GLU A 468 -10.42 22.80 19.81
N ASN A 469 -9.10 22.66 19.75
CA ASN A 469 -8.38 21.37 19.84
C ASN A 469 -7.23 21.46 20.85
N PRO A 470 -7.52 21.61 22.14
CA PRO A 470 -6.48 21.60 23.17
C PRO A 470 -5.81 20.23 23.20
N THR A 471 -4.52 20.20 22.91
CA THR A 471 -3.65 19.00 22.99
C THR A 471 -3.15 18.82 24.41
#